data_411b0abbcebdda6b13d1e78a7ee534b7
#
_entry.id   411b0abbcebdda6b13d1e78a7ee534b7
#
_cell.length_a   1.000
_cell.length_b   1.000
_cell.length_c   1.000
_cell.angle_alpha   90.00
_cell.angle_beta   90.00
_cell.angle_gamma   90.00
#
_symmetry.space_group_name_H-M   'P 1'
#
loop_
_entity.id
_entity.type
_entity.pdbx_description
1 polymer ?
#
loop_
_entity_poly.entity_id
_entity_poly.type
_entity_poly.pdbx_seq_one_letter_code
_entity_poly.pdbx_strand_id
1 'polypeptide(L)'
;WSTPVQSRGDSTSNTSVPPGAQDCGPWPLAPNSWSWYTDPDMPISRRTFLEATVAGGVGISTLGFDLKPAYAAVRQLKIRNAREYKTVCPYCAVGCGTIAYVHGSGGLNTTNTVIHVEGDPDNPINGGTLCPKGASQMQLAISPRLRKSPMYREAGATEWQEIDWDVAMDWFARKFKESRDNTFVERDSQGRTVNRTNGIAWVGSATVANEDAYLITKTMRAMGLTYIDHQARI
;
A
#
# COMPACT_ATOMS: atom_id res chain seq x y z
N TRP A 1 41.87 -29.99 7.42
CA TRP A 1 43.04 -29.20 7.03
C TRP A 1 42.74 -27.75 7.39
N SER A 2 43.33 -27.40 8.53
CA SER A 2 43.26 -26.07 9.16
C SER A 2 44.42 -25.24 8.63
N THR A 3 44.14 -24.05 8.12
CA THR A 3 45.16 -23.03 7.97
C THR A 3 44.69 -21.75 8.70
N PRO A 4 45.59 -21.10 9.47
CA PRO A 4 45.25 -19.95 10.29
C PRO A 4 45.14 -18.66 9.46
N VAL A 5 44.13 -17.87 9.76
CA VAL A 5 43.92 -16.51 9.22
C VAL A 5 44.95 -15.58 9.87
N GLN A 6 45.83 -15.03 9.06
CA GLN A 6 46.72 -13.94 9.45
C GLN A 6 45.96 -12.62 9.58
N SER A 7 46.04 -12.00 10.75
CA SER A 7 45.63 -10.65 11.04
C SER A 7 46.47 -9.66 10.24
N ARG A 8 45.82 -8.89 9.36
CA ARG A 8 46.45 -7.71 8.73
C ARG A 8 46.22 -6.50 9.61
N GLY A 9 47.34 -5.82 9.86
CA GLY A 9 47.45 -4.71 10.75
C GLY A 9 46.68 -3.46 10.35
N ASP A 10 46.35 -2.69 11.36
CA ASP A 10 45.81 -1.35 11.32
C ASP A 10 46.67 -0.43 10.44
N SER A 11 46.08 0.10 9.38
CA SER A 11 46.53 1.31 8.72
C SER A 11 45.63 2.48 9.15
N THR A 12 46.05 3.22 10.12
CA THR A 12 45.50 4.51 10.51
C THR A 12 45.64 5.50 9.33
N SER A 13 44.60 5.66 8.55
CA SER A 13 44.49 6.78 7.62
C SER A 13 43.95 7.99 8.38
N ASN A 14 44.87 8.89 8.65
CA ASN A 14 44.66 10.22 9.22
C ASN A 14 43.96 11.10 8.17
N THR A 15 42.61 11.10 8.13
CA THR A 15 41.82 12.07 7.36
C THR A 15 41.53 13.26 8.26
N SER A 16 42.32 14.34 8.08
CA SER A 16 42.09 15.64 8.69
C SER A 16 40.71 16.17 8.28
N VAL A 17 39.81 16.26 9.24
CA VAL A 17 38.52 16.95 9.12
C VAL A 17 38.80 18.45 9.00
N PRO A 18 38.21 19.17 8.01
CA PRO A 18 38.39 20.59 7.89
C PRO A 18 37.82 21.32 9.11
N PRO A 19 38.46 22.38 9.61
CA PRO A 19 37.99 23.16 10.75
C PRO A 19 36.72 23.91 10.35
N GLY A 20 35.56 23.53 10.91
CA GLY A 20 34.28 24.20 10.66
C GLY A 20 33.03 23.31 10.83
N ALA A 21 33.17 22.02 11.05
CA ALA A 21 32.06 21.19 11.49
C ALA A 21 31.80 21.50 12.98
N GLN A 22 30.93 22.47 13.24
CA GLN A 22 30.38 22.67 14.57
C GLN A 22 29.65 21.38 14.94
N ASP A 23 29.98 20.81 16.09
CA ASP A 23 29.25 19.74 16.73
C ASP A 23 27.79 20.14 16.78
N CYS A 24 26.98 19.58 15.86
CA CYS A 24 25.54 19.53 16.04
C CYS A 24 25.33 18.58 17.22
N GLY A 25 25.31 19.12 18.42
CA GLY A 25 24.87 18.42 19.62
C GLY A 25 23.56 17.69 19.31
N PRO A 26 23.22 16.60 20.03
CA PRO A 26 21.98 15.89 19.80
C PRO A 26 20.85 16.92 19.81
N TRP A 27 20.09 16.94 18.73
CA TRP A 27 18.88 17.77 18.61
C TRP A 27 18.12 17.60 19.92
N PRO A 28 17.79 18.68 20.66
CA PRO A 28 16.93 18.56 21.79
C PRO A 28 15.67 17.87 21.26
N LEU A 29 15.41 16.66 21.72
CA LEU A 29 14.13 15.98 21.47
C LEU A 29 13.09 17.01 21.88
N ALA A 30 12.39 17.58 20.92
CA ALA A 30 11.28 18.46 21.19
C ALA A 30 10.44 17.73 22.24
N PRO A 31 10.06 18.35 23.34
CA PRO A 31 9.20 17.73 24.32
C PRO A 31 8.02 17.19 23.54
N ASN A 32 7.73 15.89 23.72
CA ASN A 32 6.72 15.16 22.96
C ASN A 32 5.43 15.98 22.91
N SER A 33 5.35 16.93 22.01
CA SER A 33 4.15 17.74 21.74
C SER A 33 3.04 16.90 21.10
N TRP A 34 3.29 15.60 20.93
CA TRP A 34 2.35 14.61 20.44
C TRP A 34 1.65 13.85 21.58
N SER A 35 1.95 14.16 22.87
CA SER A 35 1.36 13.46 24.01
C SER A 35 -0.16 13.69 24.14
N TRP A 36 -0.69 14.76 23.59
CA TRP A 36 -2.13 15.01 23.54
C TRP A 36 -2.84 14.23 22.40
N TYR A 37 -2.07 13.58 21.49
CA TYR A 37 -2.62 12.70 20.45
C TYR A 37 -2.79 11.25 20.90
N THR A 38 -2.22 10.89 22.05
CA THR A 38 -2.25 9.55 22.63
C THR A 38 -2.94 9.52 23.99
N ASP A 39 -3.81 10.46 24.27
CA ASP A 39 -4.67 10.35 25.45
C ASP A 39 -5.70 9.25 25.15
N PRO A 40 -5.55 8.04 25.77
CA PRO A 40 -6.47 6.94 25.55
C PRO A 40 -7.88 7.25 26.03
N ASP A 41 -8.07 8.36 26.78
CA ASP A 41 -9.34 8.73 27.36
C ASP A 41 -10.18 9.68 26.49
N MET A 42 -9.71 10.07 25.28
CA MET A 42 -10.52 10.86 24.34
C MET A 42 -10.42 10.39 22.88
N PRO A 43 -10.90 9.21 22.53
CA PRO A 43 -11.13 8.88 21.14
C PRO A 43 -12.44 9.50 20.65
N ILE A 44 -12.48 10.82 20.50
CA ILE A 44 -13.62 11.42 19.82
C ILE A 44 -13.37 11.26 18.32
N SER A 45 -13.98 10.23 17.72
CA SER A 45 -14.04 10.11 16.27
C SER A 45 -14.76 11.34 15.70
N ARG A 46 -14.48 11.72 14.44
CA ARG A 46 -15.21 12.82 13.78
C ARG A 46 -16.73 12.60 13.83
N ARG A 47 -17.17 11.36 13.79
CA ARG A 47 -18.56 10.95 13.92
C ARG A 47 -19.07 11.23 15.34
N THR A 48 -18.34 10.78 16.35
CA THR A 48 -18.67 11.03 17.76
C THR A 48 -18.65 12.51 18.07
N PHE A 49 -17.71 13.28 17.51
CA PHE A 49 -17.71 14.75 17.62
C PHE A 49 -18.96 15.37 17.01
N LEU A 50 -19.35 14.93 15.80
CA LEU A 50 -20.57 15.41 15.15
C LEU A 50 -21.83 14.99 15.89
N GLU A 51 -21.88 13.75 16.39
CA GLU A 51 -22.99 13.26 17.23
C GLU A 51 -23.08 14.02 18.55
N ALA A 52 -21.94 14.27 19.22
CA ALA A 52 -21.87 15.08 20.43
C ALA A 52 -22.23 16.54 20.16
N THR A 53 -21.83 17.10 19.03
CA THR A 53 -22.20 18.45 18.59
C THR A 53 -23.72 18.56 18.35
N VAL A 54 -24.30 17.50 17.75
CA VAL A 54 -25.75 17.41 17.55
C VAL A 54 -26.49 17.29 18.89
N ALA A 55 -25.99 16.43 19.81
CA ALA A 55 -26.56 16.25 21.13
C ALA A 55 -26.39 17.53 21.99
N GLY A 56 -25.22 18.18 21.93
CA GLY A 56 -24.97 19.48 22.56
C GLY A 56 -25.84 20.57 21.95
N GLY A 57 -26.11 20.48 20.64
CA GLY A 57 -26.98 21.38 19.93
C GLY A 57 -28.48 21.35 20.43
N VAL A 58 -28.94 20.17 20.85
CA VAL A 58 -30.26 20.06 21.51
C VAL A 58 -30.30 20.84 22.82
N GLY A 59 -29.21 20.81 23.60
CA GLY A 59 -29.08 21.65 24.80
C GLY A 59 -29.08 23.15 24.51
N ILE A 60 -28.46 23.57 23.40
CA ILE A 60 -28.41 24.98 22.99
C ILE A 60 -29.75 25.46 22.42
N SER A 61 -30.54 24.56 21.78
CA SER A 61 -31.89 24.93 21.31
C SER A 61 -32.84 25.33 22.41
N THR A 62 -32.63 24.80 23.64
CA THR A 62 -33.38 25.22 24.84
C THR A 62 -33.02 26.64 25.27
N LEU A 63 -31.89 27.19 24.78
CA LEU A 63 -31.44 28.57 25.00
C LEU A 63 -31.88 29.55 23.88
N GLY A 64 -32.77 29.11 22.99
CA GLY A 64 -33.35 29.97 21.95
C GLY A 64 -32.58 30.10 20.65
N PHE A 65 -31.54 29.28 20.44
CA PHE A 65 -30.81 29.24 19.14
C PHE A 65 -31.54 28.35 18.13
N ASP A 66 -31.77 28.85 16.92
CA ASP A 66 -32.32 28.05 15.83
C ASP A 66 -31.25 27.15 15.22
N LEU A 67 -31.32 25.84 15.48
CA LEU A 67 -30.39 24.84 15.00
C LEU A 67 -30.84 24.14 13.72
N LYS A 68 -31.99 24.52 13.16
CA LYS A 68 -32.50 23.93 11.91
C LYS A 68 -31.48 23.97 10.77
N PRO A 69 -30.71 25.08 10.58
CA PRO A 69 -29.66 25.10 9.51
C PRO A 69 -28.53 24.09 9.76
N ALA A 70 -28.10 23.92 11.03
CA ALA A 70 -27.08 22.96 11.38
C ALA A 70 -27.55 21.52 11.17
N TYR A 71 -28.80 21.21 11.62
CA TYR A 71 -29.40 19.89 11.34
C TYR A 71 -29.59 19.62 9.86
N ALA A 72 -29.96 20.61 9.05
CA ALA A 72 -30.08 20.46 7.61
C ALA A 72 -28.73 20.16 6.98
N ALA A 73 -27.65 20.83 7.42
CA ALA A 73 -26.29 20.57 6.93
C ALA A 73 -25.80 19.15 7.32
N VAL A 74 -26.05 18.71 8.56
CA VAL A 74 -25.70 17.34 9.01
C VAL A 74 -26.48 16.28 8.23
N ARG A 75 -27.74 16.53 7.87
CA ARG A 75 -28.53 15.62 7.04
C ARG A 75 -27.98 15.44 5.63
N GLN A 76 -27.19 16.38 5.16
CA GLN A 76 -26.58 16.35 3.81
C GLN A 76 -25.19 15.71 3.79
N LEU A 77 -24.65 15.25 4.96
CA LEU A 77 -23.37 14.56 4.96
C LEU A 77 -23.42 13.32 4.10
N LYS A 78 -22.53 13.28 3.12
CA LYS A 78 -22.43 12.21 2.10
C LYS A 78 -22.31 10.81 2.73
N ILE A 79 -21.66 10.70 3.90
CA ILE A 79 -21.38 9.43 4.58
C ILE A 79 -22.45 9.00 5.58
N ARG A 80 -23.51 9.78 5.78
CA ARG A 80 -24.51 9.58 6.87
C ARG A 80 -25.10 8.18 6.93
N ASN A 81 -25.41 7.58 5.78
CA ASN A 81 -26.01 6.25 5.67
C ASN A 81 -25.04 5.22 5.06
N ALA A 82 -23.75 5.52 5.06
CA ALA A 82 -22.74 4.61 4.56
C ALA A 82 -22.35 3.59 5.62
N ARG A 83 -21.98 2.40 5.17
CA ARG A 83 -21.29 1.41 5.99
C ARG A 83 -19.80 1.66 5.93
N GLU A 84 -19.13 1.50 7.06
CA GLU A 84 -17.68 1.65 7.20
C GLU A 84 -17.00 0.30 7.11
N TYR A 85 -15.95 0.23 6.29
CA TYR A 85 -15.10 -0.94 6.17
C TYR A 85 -13.66 -0.54 6.37
N LYS A 86 -13.01 -1.08 7.42
CA LYS A 86 -11.57 -0.92 7.62
C LYS A 86 -10.82 -1.74 6.58
N THR A 87 -9.85 -1.12 5.94
CA THR A 87 -9.04 -1.75 4.89
C THR A 87 -7.64 -1.15 4.86
N VAL A 88 -6.80 -1.59 3.95
CA VAL A 88 -5.41 -1.14 3.79
C VAL A 88 -5.24 -0.48 2.42
N CYS A 89 -4.45 0.59 2.40
CA CYS A 89 -4.10 1.28 1.16
C CYS A 89 -3.29 0.36 0.23
N PRO A 90 -3.69 0.18 -1.05
CA PRO A 90 -3.03 -0.74 -1.97
C PRO A 90 -1.78 -0.17 -2.65
N TYR A 91 -1.41 1.09 -2.39
CA TYR A 91 -0.42 1.77 -3.22
C TYR A 91 1.04 1.49 -2.89
N CYS A 92 1.37 1.19 -1.64
CA CYS A 92 2.76 0.93 -1.30
C CYS A 92 2.92 0.12 -0.01
N ALA A 93 4.17 -0.27 0.25
CA ALA A 93 4.56 -1.10 1.37
C ALA A 93 4.37 -0.44 2.76
N VAL A 94 4.03 0.84 2.84
CA VAL A 94 3.71 1.50 4.12
C VAL A 94 2.50 0.86 4.79
N GLY A 95 1.51 0.41 4.01
CA GLY A 95 0.35 -0.30 4.55
C GLY A 95 -0.57 0.58 5.40
N CYS A 96 -0.77 1.85 4.99
CA CYS A 96 -1.66 2.77 5.71
C CYS A 96 -3.06 2.19 5.87
N GLY A 97 -3.60 2.21 7.10
CA GLY A 97 -4.99 1.85 7.36
C GLY A 97 -5.94 2.91 6.83
N THR A 98 -7.03 2.45 6.22
CA THR A 98 -8.06 3.31 5.65
C THR A 98 -9.46 2.83 6.02
N ILE A 99 -10.42 3.75 6.04
CA ILE A 99 -11.83 3.48 6.21
C ILE A 99 -12.52 3.78 4.88
N ALA A 100 -13.13 2.77 4.28
CA ALA A 100 -13.95 2.91 3.08
C ALA A 100 -15.42 3.03 3.48
N TYR A 101 -16.06 4.09 3.03
CA TYR A 101 -17.49 4.33 3.20
C TYR A 101 -18.25 3.85 1.98
N VAL A 102 -19.17 2.93 2.18
CA VAL A 102 -19.88 2.26 1.09
C VAL A 102 -21.39 2.45 1.23
N HIS A 103 -22.03 2.90 0.17
CA HIS A 103 -23.47 2.84 0.01
C HIS A 103 -23.88 1.50 -0.59
N GLY A 104 -24.98 0.94 -0.11
CA GLY A 104 -25.54 -0.32 -0.54
C GLY A 104 -25.97 -1.16 0.65
N SER A 105 -26.91 -2.08 0.43
CA SER A 105 -27.45 -2.94 1.51
C SER A 105 -26.57 -4.17 1.80
N GLY A 106 -25.54 -4.44 0.99
CA GLY A 106 -24.77 -5.68 1.05
C GLY A 106 -25.50 -6.91 0.50
N GLY A 107 -26.72 -6.75 -0.03
CA GLY A 107 -27.46 -7.82 -0.67
C GLY A 107 -26.90 -8.16 -2.05
N LEU A 108 -27.14 -9.39 -2.51
CA LEU A 108 -26.65 -9.90 -3.80
C LEU A 108 -27.13 -9.08 -5.01
N ASN A 109 -28.29 -8.44 -4.89
CA ASN A 109 -28.90 -7.67 -5.98
C ASN A 109 -28.72 -6.15 -5.84
N THR A 110 -27.81 -5.70 -4.97
CA THR A 110 -27.55 -4.27 -4.78
C THR A 110 -26.15 -3.91 -5.21
N THR A 111 -26.02 -2.82 -5.97
CA THR A 111 -24.72 -2.28 -6.34
C THR A 111 -24.15 -1.54 -5.14
N ASN A 112 -23.11 -2.10 -4.54
CA ASN A 112 -22.34 -1.42 -3.52
C ASN A 112 -21.36 -0.43 -4.16
N THR A 113 -21.39 0.82 -3.71
CA THR A 113 -20.55 1.87 -4.28
C THR A 113 -19.72 2.54 -3.19
N VAL A 114 -18.41 2.59 -3.38
CA VAL A 114 -17.52 3.36 -2.50
C VAL A 114 -17.78 4.84 -2.76
N ILE A 115 -18.15 5.57 -1.72
CA ILE A 115 -18.50 6.99 -1.81
C ILE A 115 -17.46 7.90 -1.17
N HIS A 116 -16.65 7.37 -0.26
CA HIS A 116 -15.57 8.10 0.40
C HIS A 116 -14.52 7.12 0.95
N VAL A 117 -13.28 7.59 1.05
CA VAL A 117 -12.18 6.88 1.72
C VAL A 117 -11.39 7.90 2.54
N GLU A 118 -11.08 7.57 3.77
CA GLU A 118 -10.22 8.37 4.65
C GLU A 118 -9.25 7.47 5.43
N GLY A 119 -8.24 8.08 6.07
CA GLY A 119 -7.30 7.34 6.92
C GLY A 119 -7.97 6.87 8.20
N ASP A 120 -7.63 5.65 8.64
CA ASP A 120 -8.11 5.11 9.91
C ASP A 120 -7.29 5.72 11.07
N PRO A 121 -7.90 6.53 11.93
CA PRO A 121 -7.20 7.15 13.05
C PRO A 121 -6.72 6.14 14.10
N ASP A 122 -7.34 4.97 14.17
CA ASP A 122 -6.95 3.90 15.09
C ASP A 122 -5.77 3.07 14.57
N ASN A 123 -5.36 3.27 13.31
CA ASN A 123 -4.28 2.52 12.73
C ASN A 123 -2.92 3.07 13.20
N PRO A 124 -2.05 2.24 13.84
CA PRO A 124 -0.79 2.70 14.42
C PRO A 124 0.26 3.14 13.37
N ILE A 125 0.08 2.77 12.10
CA ILE A 125 1.04 3.08 11.04
C ILE A 125 0.89 4.53 10.58
N ASN A 126 -0.34 4.98 10.36
CA ASN A 126 -0.61 6.30 9.76
C ASN A 126 -1.45 7.24 10.63
N GLY A 127 -2.04 6.77 11.74
CA GLY A 127 -2.82 7.60 12.66
C GLY A 127 -3.85 8.49 11.96
N GLY A 128 -4.52 7.97 10.93
CA GLY A 128 -5.51 8.69 10.13
C GLY A 128 -4.93 9.59 9.02
N THR A 129 -3.62 9.74 8.90
CA THR A 129 -3.02 10.54 7.82
C THR A 129 -2.88 9.72 6.53
N LEU A 130 -3.05 10.39 5.39
CA LEU A 130 -2.86 9.79 4.06
C LEU A 130 -2.05 10.72 3.16
N CYS A 131 -1.18 10.14 2.35
CA CYS A 131 -0.58 10.85 1.23
C CYS A 131 -1.61 11.10 0.12
N PRO A 132 -1.33 11.95 -0.88
CA PRO A 132 -2.28 12.23 -1.97
C PRO A 132 -2.79 10.99 -2.71
N LYS A 133 -1.96 9.95 -2.88
CA LYS A 133 -2.40 8.68 -3.49
C LYS A 133 -3.42 7.97 -2.61
N GLY A 134 -3.12 7.83 -1.30
CA GLY A 134 -4.03 7.23 -0.34
C GLY A 134 -5.36 7.97 -0.27
N ALA A 135 -5.35 9.30 -0.28
CA ALA A 135 -6.55 10.11 -0.27
C ALA A 135 -7.40 9.97 -1.55
N SER A 136 -6.78 9.57 -2.68
CA SER A 136 -7.47 9.38 -3.97
C SER A 136 -7.99 7.96 -4.22
N GLN A 137 -7.93 7.05 -3.26
CA GLN A 137 -8.35 5.64 -3.45
C GLN A 137 -9.79 5.48 -3.94
N MET A 138 -10.71 6.32 -3.48
CA MET A 138 -12.08 6.30 -3.96
C MET A 138 -12.13 6.47 -5.49
N GLN A 139 -11.34 7.39 -6.04
CA GLN A 139 -11.31 7.64 -7.48
C GLN A 139 -10.80 6.44 -8.26
N LEU A 140 -9.84 5.68 -7.70
CA LEU A 140 -9.39 4.42 -8.28
C LEU A 140 -10.53 3.40 -8.29
N ALA A 141 -11.22 3.21 -7.16
CA ALA A 141 -12.28 2.21 -7.02
C ALA A 141 -13.47 2.42 -7.99
N ILE A 142 -13.80 3.67 -8.28
CA ILE A 142 -14.95 4.02 -9.15
C ILE A 142 -14.53 4.44 -10.57
N SER A 143 -13.24 4.34 -10.91
CA SER A 143 -12.73 4.81 -12.20
C SER A 143 -13.32 4.01 -13.37
N PRO A 144 -13.96 4.68 -14.34
CA PRO A 144 -14.43 4.00 -15.55
C PRO A 144 -13.28 3.53 -16.45
N ARG A 145 -12.05 4.01 -16.19
CA ARG A 145 -10.84 3.61 -16.93
C ARG A 145 -10.21 2.33 -16.36
N LEU A 146 -10.67 1.87 -15.19
CA LEU A 146 -10.15 0.63 -14.60
C LEU A 146 -10.51 -0.54 -15.52
N ARG A 147 -9.49 -1.18 -16.06
CA ARG A 147 -9.67 -2.37 -16.89
C ARG A 147 -10.08 -3.53 -15.99
N LYS A 148 -11.12 -4.23 -16.39
CA LYS A 148 -11.66 -5.39 -15.67
C LYS A 148 -11.30 -6.71 -16.34
N SER A 149 -10.92 -6.65 -17.62
CA SER A 149 -10.51 -7.79 -18.42
C SER A 149 -9.10 -7.61 -18.95
N PRO A 150 -8.37 -8.70 -19.19
CA PRO A 150 -7.06 -8.65 -19.82
C PRO A 150 -7.16 -8.14 -21.25
N MET A 151 -6.09 -7.51 -21.69
CA MET A 151 -5.95 -7.03 -23.07
C MET A 151 -4.83 -7.81 -23.75
N TYR A 152 -5.10 -8.33 -24.92
CA TYR A 152 -4.14 -9.02 -25.77
C TYR A 152 -3.92 -8.25 -27.06
N ARG A 153 -2.67 -8.22 -27.49
CA ARG A 153 -2.31 -7.69 -28.81
C ARG A 153 -1.40 -8.69 -29.49
N GLU A 154 -1.81 -9.14 -30.65
CA GLU A 154 -1.02 -10.06 -31.47
C GLU A 154 0.27 -9.41 -31.96
N ALA A 155 1.30 -10.22 -32.20
CA ALA A 155 2.59 -9.73 -32.70
C ALA A 155 2.40 -9.02 -34.05
N GLY A 156 2.85 -7.76 -34.12
CA GLY A 156 2.72 -6.91 -35.30
C GLY A 156 1.36 -6.21 -35.45
N ALA A 157 0.36 -6.52 -34.63
CA ALA A 157 -0.90 -5.80 -34.64
C ALA A 157 -0.80 -4.43 -33.95
N THR A 158 -1.65 -3.48 -34.34
CA THR A 158 -1.76 -2.14 -33.75
C THR A 158 -2.84 -2.06 -32.68
N GLU A 159 -3.83 -2.94 -32.76
CA GLU A 159 -5.03 -2.88 -31.92
C GLU A 159 -4.95 -3.88 -30.74
N TRP A 160 -5.48 -3.46 -29.60
CA TRP A 160 -5.65 -4.29 -28.42
C TRP A 160 -7.04 -4.91 -28.41
N GLN A 161 -7.11 -6.20 -28.12
CA GLN A 161 -8.34 -6.96 -27.97
C GLN A 161 -8.56 -7.36 -26.54
N GLU A 162 -9.79 -7.25 -26.07
CA GLU A 162 -10.20 -7.76 -24.77
C GLU A 162 -10.38 -9.27 -24.85
N ILE A 163 -9.83 -10.00 -23.88
CA ILE A 163 -9.92 -11.47 -23.81
C ILE A 163 -10.38 -11.89 -22.42
N ASP A 164 -10.89 -13.11 -22.31
CA ASP A 164 -11.28 -13.68 -21.02
C ASP A 164 -10.06 -13.99 -20.14
N TRP A 165 -10.26 -13.93 -18.84
CA TRP A 165 -9.23 -14.24 -17.84
C TRP A 165 -8.69 -15.66 -17.98
N ASP A 166 -9.54 -16.65 -18.21
CA ASP A 166 -9.13 -18.05 -18.35
C ASP A 166 -8.21 -18.23 -19.56
N VAL A 167 -8.55 -17.59 -20.69
CA VAL A 167 -7.71 -17.60 -21.91
C VAL A 167 -6.37 -16.93 -21.64
N ALA A 168 -6.36 -15.77 -20.96
CA ALA A 168 -5.15 -15.05 -20.64
C ALA A 168 -4.23 -15.84 -19.71
N MET A 169 -4.78 -16.44 -18.67
CA MET A 169 -4.01 -17.21 -17.68
C MET A 169 -3.44 -18.49 -18.27
N ASP A 170 -4.22 -19.21 -19.09
CA ASP A 170 -3.74 -20.41 -19.77
C ASP A 170 -2.60 -20.08 -20.77
N TRP A 171 -2.77 -19.02 -21.54
CA TRP A 171 -1.72 -18.54 -22.44
C TRP A 171 -0.44 -18.15 -21.67
N PHE A 172 -0.58 -17.39 -20.58
CA PHE A 172 0.54 -16.99 -19.73
C PHE A 172 1.26 -18.21 -19.16
N ALA A 173 0.51 -19.16 -18.59
CA ALA A 173 1.06 -20.36 -17.98
C ALA A 173 1.85 -21.21 -19.00
N ARG A 174 1.32 -21.38 -20.22
CA ARG A 174 2.03 -22.09 -21.30
C ARG A 174 3.32 -21.38 -21.69
N LYS A 175 3.30 -20.07 -21.91
CA LYS A 175 4.48 -19.29 -22.29
C LYS A 175 5.53 -19.26 -21.19
N PHE A 176 5.10 -19.13 -19.94
CA PHE A 176 5.98 -19.19 -18.78
C PHE A 176 6.68 -20.55 -18.70
N LYS A 177 5.90 -21.63 -18.80
CA LYS A 177 6.42 -23.00 -18.76
C LYS A 177 7.38 -23.26 -19.93
N GLU A 178 7.04 -22.90 -21.15
CA GLU A 178 7.88 -23.04 -22.33
C GLU A 178 9.23 -22.34 -22.14
N SER A 179 9.22 -21.08 -21.73
CA SER A 179 10.45 -20.31 -21.50
C SER A 179 11.29 -20.90 -20.37
N ARG A 180 10.65 -21.31 -19.29
CA ARG A 180 11.33 -21.93 -18.15
C ARG A 180 11.99 -23.25 -18.55
N ASP A 181 11.25 -24.16 -19.18
CA ASP A 181 11.75 -25.49 -19.54
C ASP A 181 12.92 -25.39 -20.52
N ASN A 182 12.90 -24.42 -21.43
CA ASN A 182 13.98 -24.19 -22.40
C ASN A 182 15.25 -23.57 -21.78
N THR A 183 15.15 -22.94 -20.61
CA THR A 183 16.26 -22.19 -20.02
C THR A 183 16.62 -22.61 -18.59
N PHE A 184 16.00 -23.69 -18.11
CA PHE A 184 16.23 -24.18 -16.75
C PHE A 184 17.58 -24.89 -16.64
N VAL A 185 18.33 -24.50 -15.62
CA VAL A 185 19.64 -25.08 -15.29
C VAL A 185 19.56 -25.68 -13.88
N GLU A 186 19.61 -27.01 -13.80
CA GLU A 186 19.62 -27.72 -12.53
C GLU A 186 20.96 -27.58 -11.82
N ARG A 187 22.05 -27.77 -12.58
CA ARG A 187 23.43 -27.70 -12.05
C ARG A 187 24.27 -26.74 -12.87
N ASP A 188 25.15 -26.03 -12.21
CA ASP A 188 26.10 -25.15 -12.87
C ASP A 188 27.32 -25.93 -13.43
N SER A 189 28.25 -25.23 -14.10
CA SER A 189 29.47 -25.78 -14.66
C SER A 189 30.41 -26.40 -13.59
N GLN A 190 30.21 -26.14 -12.32
CA GLN A 190 30.96 -26.67 -11.18
C GLN A 190 30.23 -27.84 -10.50
N GLY A 191 29.09 -28.30 -11.06
CA GLY A 191 28.29 -29.39 -10.51
C GLY A 191 27.40 -29.01 -9.30
N ARG A 192 27.34 -27.75 -8.93
CA ARG A 192 26.51 -27.27 -7.80
C ARG A 192 25.06 -27.19 -8.25
N THR A 193 24.13 -27.65 -7.43
CA THR A 193 22.69 -27.52 -7.67
C THR A 193 22.27 -26.05 -7.55
N VAL A 194 21.75 -25.49 -8.63
CA VAL A 194 21.35 -24.07 -8.72
C VAL A 194 19.86 -23.86 -9.00
N ASN A 195 19.18 -24.83 -9.63
CA ASN A 195 17.74 -24.83 -9.91
C ASN A 195 17.22 -23.47 -10.41
N ARG A 196 17.81 -22.92 -11.45
CA ARG A 196 17.53 -21.56 -11.92
C ARG A 196 17.09 -21.50 -13.37
N THR A 197 16.36 -20.45 -13.73
CA THR A 197 16.11 -20.04 -15.11
C THR A 197 16.57 -18.60 -15.32
N ASN A 198 17.22 -18.35 -16.47
CA ASN A 198 17.62 -17.02 -16.90
C ASN A 198 16.74 -16.49 -18.06
N GLY A 199 15.80 -17.30 -18.55
CA GLY A 199 14.91 -16.93 -19.65
C GLY A 199 13.72 -16.07 -19.23
N ILE A 200 13.52 -15.88 -17.92
CA ILE A 200 12.40 -15.12 -17.37
C ILE A 200 12.93 -14.13 -16.35
N ALA A 201 12.42 -12.91 -16.40
CA ALA A 201 12.65 -11.88 -15.41
C ALA A 201 11.31 -11.35 -14.86
N TRP A 202 11.30 -10.98 -13.60
CA TRP A 202 10.20 -10.25 -13.00
C TRP A 202 10.63 -8.81 -12.71
N VAL A 203 9.87 -7.87 -13.23
CA VAL A 203 10.03 -6.44 -12.93
C VAL A 203 8.74 -5.93 -12.32
N GLY A 204 8.79 -5.59 -11.06
CA GLY A 204 7.65 -5.12 -10.29
C GLY A 204 7.58 -3.61 -10.16
N SER A 205 6.62 -3.17 -9.38
CA SER A 205 6.36 -1.78 -9.01
C SER A 205 6.63 -1.56 -7.52
N ALA A 206 6.93 -0.32 -7.14
CA ALA A 206 6.87 0.12 -5.74
C ALA A 206 5.42 0.23 -5.23
N THR A 207 4.44 0.15 -6.13
CA THR A 207 3.01 0.28 -5.85
C THR A 207 2.40 -1.10 -5.58
N VAL A 208 2.90 -1.75 -4.53
CA VAL A 208 2.43 -3.06 -4.05
C VAL A 208 2.53 -3.08 -2.53
N ALA A 209 1.64 -3.81 -1.87
CA ALA A 209 1.71 -4.04 -0.44
C ALA A 209 2.86 -5.00 -0.08
N ASN A 210 3.26 -5.03 1.21
CA ASN A 210 4.34 -5.91 1.68
C ASN A 210 4.04 -7.38 1.44
N GLU A 211 2.80 -7.79 1.67
CA GLU A 211 2.33 -9.15 1.49
C GLU A 211 2.44 -9.58 0.03
N ASP A 212 2.04 -8.71 -0.89
CA ASP A 212 2.14 -8.95 -2.34
C ASP A 212 3.59 -9.09 -2.77
N ALA A 213 4.46 -8.17 -2.33
CA ALA A 213 5.89 -8.20 -2.65
C ALA A 213 6.58 -9.47 -2.13
N TYR A 214 6.23 -9.90 -0.90
CA TYR A 214 6.72 -11.13 -0.32
C TYR A 214 6.25 -12.35 -1.11
N LEU A 215 4.96 -12.45 -1.41
CA LEU A 215 4.36 -13.57 -2.13
C LEU A 215 4.94 -13.69 -3.55
N ILE A 216 5.06 -12.58 -4.26
CA ILE A 216 5.68 -12.52 -5.58
C ILE A 216 7.12 -13.04 -5.52
N THR A 217 7.94 -12.49 -4.64
CA THR A 217 9.34 -12.88 -4.52
C THR A 217 9.48 -14.37 -4.19
N LYS A 218 8.70 -14.86 -3.23
CA LYS A 218 8.71 -16.27 -2.83
C LYS A 218 8.30 -17.19 -3.99
N THR A 219 7.23 -16.85 -4.70
CA THR A 219 6.72 -17.63 -5.82
C THR A 219 7.72 -17.65 -6.99
N MET A 220 8.25 -16.48 -7.37
CA MET A 220 9.19 -16.38 -8.47
C MET A 220 10.50 -17.12 -8.16
N ARG A 221 11.01 -17.05 -6.93
CA ARG A 221 12.17 -17.84 -6.48
C ARG A 221 11.89 -19.34 -6.50
N ALA A 222 10.71 -19.77 -6.05
CA ALA A 222 10.31 -21.19 -6.10
C ALA A 222 10.26 -21.73 -7.54
N MET A 223 9.93 -20.88 -8.51
CA MET A 223 9.96 -21.22 -9.94
C MET A 223 11.35 -21.14 -10.58
N GLY A 224 12.38 -20.72 -9.85
CA GLY A 224 13.77 -20.67 -10.28
C GLY A 224 14.22 -19.35 -10.93
N LEU A 225 13.43 -18.27 -10.86
CA LEU A 225 13.83 -16.98 -11.42
C LEU A 225 14.99 -16.39 -10.62
N THR A 226 16.03 -15.95 -11.32
CA THR A 226 17.16 -15.21 -10.74
C THR A 226 16.95 -13.71 -10.81
N TYR A 227 16.30 -13.24 -11.86
CA TYR A 227 16.08 -11.81 -12.10
C TYR A 227 14.73 -11.39 -11.54
N ILE A 228 14.76 -10.84 -10.32
CA ILE A 228 13.59 -10.30 -9.64
C ILE A 228 13.98 -8.93 -9.13
N ASP A 229 13.31 -7.90 -9.63
CA ASP A 229 13.58 -6.52 -9.26
C ASP A 229 12.31 -5.67 -9.30
N HIS A 230 12.38 -4.47 -8.77
CA HIS A 230 11.31 -3.51 -8.86
C HIS A 230 11.85 -2.08 -8.99
N GLN A 231 10.99 -1.19 -9.43
CA GLN A 231 11.34 0.18 -9.79
C GLN A 231 11.98 0.97 -8.63
N ALA A 232 11.56 0.78 -7.38
CA ALA A 232 12.06 1.56 -6.26
C ALA A 232 13.46 1.12 -5.76
N ARG A 233 14.05 0.08 -6.34
CA ARG A 233 15.39 -0.39 -5.99
C ARG A 233 16.52 0.41 -6.66
N ILE A 234 16.23 1.16 -7.68
CA ILE A 234 17.20 1.91 -8.48
C ILE A 234 17.62 3.18 -7.71
#